data_29bc36e51f68cbacc764d34c98e23b34
#
_entry.id   29bc36e51f68cbacc764d34c98e23b34
#
_cell.length_a   1.000
_cell.length_b   1.000
_cell.length_c   1.000
_cell.angle_alpha   90.00
_cell.angle_beta   90.00
_cell.angle_gamma   90.00
#
_symmetry.space_group_name_H-M   'P 1'
#
loop_
_entity.id
_entity.type
_entity.pdbx_description
1 polymer ?
#
loop_
_entity_poly.entity_id
_entity_poly.type
_entity_poly.pdbx_seq_one_letter_code
_entity_poly.pdbx_strand_id
1 'polypeptide(L)'
;MVLTCQDVMVSPDRQLTVTPDTSVLDAFNLFKKHRARFLPVVDAKGVYLGVFTAPTLLKLLLPRAATIGMNSEATRVPIGSLGFMSLTTEDFKSQLETLKDETVRDNMSSPVNIPVVAPSTPIMEGIFLYYKYKRHVVLVDPDTGRFVGTVSSNSLLDNALG
;
A
#
# COMPACT_ATOMS: atom_id res chain seq x y z
N MET A 1 -8.40 4.81 31.38
CA MET A 1 -7.38 4.25 30.50
C MET A 1 -7.61 4.80 29.10
N VAL A 2 -6.56 5.36 28.51
CA VAL A 2 -6.68 5.97 27.18
C VAL A 2 -6.40 4.91 26.12
N LEU A 3 -7.28 4.79 25.15
CA LEU A 3 -7.06 3.89 24.02
C LEU A 3 -5.97 4.46 23.11
N THR A 4 -5.08 3.59 22.67
CA THR A 4 -3.99 3.94 21.77
C THR A 4 -4.22 3.30 20.40
N CYS A 5 -3.46 3.76 19.41
CA CYS A 5 -3.52 3.18 18.07
C CYS A 5 -3.18 1.68 18.09
N GLN A 6 -2.29 1.24 18.97
CA GLN A 6 -1.95 -0.17 19.09
C GLN A 6 -3.16 -1.01 19.52
N ASP A 7 -4.05 -0.45 20.33
CA ASP A 7 -5.24 -1.16 20.81
C ASP A 7 -6.25 -1.43 19.70
N VAL A 8 -6.19 -0.67 18.61
CA VAL A 8 -7.15 -0.76 17.51
C VAL A 8 -6.49 -1.12 16.18
N MET A 9 -5.24 -1.55 16.19
CA MET A 9 -4.54 -1.92 14.96
C MET A 9 -5.07 -3.25 14.40
N VAL A 10 -4.77 -3.49 13.14
CA VAL A 10 -5.00 -4.78 12.49
C VAL A 10 -4.30 -5.86 13.33
N SER A 11 -5.01 -6.97 13.62
CA SER A 11 -4.41 -8.02 14.43
C SER A 11 -3.16 -8.61 13.75
N PRO A 12 -2.12 -8.97 14.52
CA PRO A 12 -0.86 -9.45 13.95
C PRO A 12 -1.01 -10.64 13.00
N ASP A 13 -1.97 -11.53 13.24
CA ASP A 13 -2.21 -12.68 12.39
C ASP A 13 -2.83 -12.32 11.03
N ARG A 14 -3.41 -11.14 10.92
CA ARG A 14 -3.99 -10.63 9.66
C ARG A 14 -3.12 -9.59 8.99
N GLN A 15 -2.07 -9.15 9.67
CA GLN A 15 -1.19 -8.11 9.13
C GLN A 15 -0.28 -8.70 8.06
N LEU A 16 -0.33 -8.10 6.87
CA LEU A 16 0.52 -8.49 5.76
C LEU A 16 1.66 -7.50 5.60
N THR A 17 2.85 -8.00 5.33
CA THR A 17 4.02 -7.19 4.97
C THR A 17 4.74 -7.84 3.81
N VAL A 18 5.56 -7.05 3.12
CA VAL A 18 6.45 -7.56 2.07
C VAL A 18 7.85 -7.03 2.32
N THR A 19 8.84 -7.66 1.72
CA THR A 19 10.22 -7.19 1.76
C THR A 19 10.55 -6.42 0.50
N PRO A 20 11.63 -5.61 0.51
CA PRO A 20 12.04 -4.89 -0.71
C PRO A 20 12.33 -5.81 -1.89
N ASP A 21 12.77 -7.03 -1.63
CA ASP A 21 13.13 -7.99 -2.68
C ASP A 21 11.94 -8.79 -3.20
N THR A 22 10.76 -8.64 -2.61
CA THR A 22 9.54 -9.28 -3.11
C THR A 22 9.28 -8.82 -4.54
N SER A 23 9.00 -9.75 -5.45
CA SER A 23 8.63 -9.39 -6.81
C SER A 23 7.26 -8.73 -6.84
N VAL A 24 7.05 -7.84 -7.82
CA VAL A 24 5.75 -7.20 -7.97
C VAL A 24 4.67 -8.25 -8.28
N LEU A 25 5.04 -9.32 -9.00
CA LEU A 25 4.10 -10.41 -9.28
C LEU A 25 3.64 -11.09 -7.98
N ASP A 26 4.57 -11.35 -7.05
CA ASP A 26 4.22 -11.94 -5.75
C ASP A 26 3.34 -11.00 -4.95
N ALA A 27 3.62 -9.69 -4.99
CA ALA A 27 2.78 -8.69 -4.33
C ALA A 27 1.37 -8.67 -4.93
N PHE A 28 1.27 -8.78 -6.26
CA PHE A 28 -0.02 -8.90 -6.95
C PHE A 28 -0.82 -10.09 -6.41
N ASN A 29 -0.17 -11.24 -6.26
CA ASN A 29 -0.84 -12.44 -5.75
C ASN A 29 -1.30 -12.26 -4.30
N LEU A 30 -0.53 -11.53 -3.48
CA LEU A 30 -0.94 -11.21 -2.11
C LEU A 30 -2.16 -10.30 -2.08
N PHE A 31 -2.19 -9.26 -2.92
CA PHE A 31 -3.37 -8.39 -3.04
C PHE A 31 -4.60 -9.19 -3.43
N LYS A 32 -4.45 -10.08 -4.41
CA LYS A 32 -5.54 -10.89 -4.92
C LYS A 32 -6.04 -11.89 -3.87
N LYS A 33 -5.12 -12.61 -3.24
CA LYS A 33 -5.46 -13.67 -2.28
C LYS A 33 -6.13 -13.12 -1.03
N HIS A 34 -5.63 -12.02 -0.49
CA HIS A 34 -6.08 -11.45 0.78
C HIS A 34 -6.99 -10.24 0.60
N ARG A 35 -7.28 -9.84 -0.64
CA ARG A 35 -8.05 -8.64 -0.96
C ARG A 35 -7.47 -7.40 -0.30
N ALA A 36 -6.16 -7.40 -0.12
CA ALA A 36 -5.45 -6.26 0.43
C ALA A 36 -5.26 -5.18 -0.63
N ARG A 37 -5.04 -3.95 -0.19
CA ARG A 37 -4.77 -2.82 -1.09
C ARG A 37 -3.57 -2.02 -0.64
N PHE A 38 -2.96 -2.42 0.47
CA PHE A 38 -1.92 -1.67 1.14
C PHE A 38 -0.98 -2.66 1.81
N LEU A 39 0.27 -2.69 1.39
CA LEU A 39 1.28 -3.60 1.93
C LEU A 39 2.44 -2.79 2.49
N PRO A 40 2.63 -2.76 3.81
CA PRO A 40 3.85 -2.20 4.39
C PRO A 40 5.07 -2.99 3.93
N VAL A 41 6.16 -2.26 3.67
CA VAL A 41 7.43 -2.83 3.24
C VAL A 41 8.39 -2.77 4.41
N VAL A 42 8.94 -3.92 4.80
CA VAL A 42 9.88 -4.03 5.92
C VAL A 42 11.14 -4.76 5.45
N ASP A 43 12.28 -4.45 6.08
CA ASP A 43 13.53 -5.15 5.80
C ASP A 43 13.63 -6.44 6.62
N ALA A 44 14.77 -7.13 6.49
CA ALA A 44 15.01 -8.38 7.20
C ALA A 44 15.00 -8.23 8.74
N LYS A 45 15.22 -7.02 9.23
CA LYS A 45 15.20 -6.72 10.68
C LYS A 45 13.83 -6.24 11.14
N GLY A 46 12.85 -6.13 10.25
CA GLY A 46 11.52 -5.65 10.57
C GLY A 46 11.39 -4.13 10.55
N VAL A 47 12.41 -3.41 10.06
CA VAL A 47 12.37 -1.94 9.98
C VAL A 47 11.44 -1.52 8.84
N TYR A 48 10.59 -0.54 9.13
CA TYR A 48 9.64 0.03 8.15
C TYR A 48 10.38 0.84 7.11
N LEU A 49 10.13 0.57 5.84
CA LEU A 49 10.80 1.25 4.72
C LEU A 49 9.83 2.08 3.87
N GLY A 50 8.58 1.74 3.84
CA GLY A 50 7.57 2.40 3.02
C GLY A 50 6.39 1.49 2.77
N VAL A 51 5.62 1.75 1.72
CA VAL A 51 4.44 0.96 1.40
C VAL A 51 4.39 0.64 -0.08
N PHE A 52 3.75 -0.47 -0.40
CA PHE A 52 3.40 -0.83 -1.77
C PHE A 52 1.88 -0.96 -1.85
N THR A 53 1.25 -0.20 -2.74
CA THR A 53 -0.20 -0.08 -2.80
C THR A 53 -0.77 -0.65 -4.10
N ALA A 54 -2.04 -1.03 -4.07
CA ALA A 54 -2.73 -1.51 -5.26
C ALA A 54 -2.74 -0.47 -6.40
N PRO A 55 -2.97 0.83 -6.16
CA PRO A 55 -2.86 1.81 -7.24
C PRO A 55 -1.49 1.83 -7.92
N THR A 56 -0.40 1.69 -7.16
CA THR A 56 0.95 1.62 -7.72
C THR A 56 1.10 0.39 -8.63
N LEU A 57 0.61 -0.76 -8.16
CA LEU A 57 0.64 -1.98 -8.95
C LEU A 57 -0.17 -1.83 -10.24
N LEU A 58 -1.37 -1.26 -10.16
CA LEU A 58 -2.23 -1.08 -11.34
C LEU A 58 -1.56 -0.15 -12.35
N LYS A 59 -0.83 0.87 -11.89
CA LYS A 59 -0.07 1.75 -12.76
C LYS A 59 0.97 0.98 -13.57
N LEU A 60 1.61 -0.03 -12.97
CA LEU A 60 2.62 -0.85 -13.66
C LEU A 60 2.00 -1.72 -14.74
N LEU A 61 0.70 -1.97 -14.70
CA LEU A 61 0.00 -2.74 -15.73
C LEU A 61 -0.38 -1.89 -16.94
N LEU A 62 -0.27 -0.56 -16.85
CA LEU A 62 -0.58 0.31 -17.97
C LEU A 62 0.57 0.32 -18.97
N PRO A 63 0.27 0.44 -20.28
CA PRO A 63 1.30 0.65 -21.28
C PRO A 63 2.12 1.91 -20.95
N ARG A 64 3.41 1.87 -21.27
CA ARG A 64 4.33 2.97 -20.97
C ARG A 64 3.84 4.31 -21.51
N ALA A 65 3.27 4.33 -22.71
CA ALA A 65 2.75 5.56 -23.31
C ALA A 65 1.64 6.18 -22.46
N ALA A 66 0.74 5.36 -21.91
CA ALA A 66 -0.31 5.83 -21.02
C ALA A 66 0.26 6.37 -19.71
N THR A 67 1.28 5.72 -19.17
CA THR A 67 1.94 6.16 -17.94
C THR A 67 2.60 7.53 -18.11
N ILE A 68 3.24 7.77 -19.25
CA ILE A 68 3.85 9.07 -19.55
C ILE A 68 2.77 10.15 -19.59
N GLY A 69 1.63 9.86 -20.23
CA GLY A 69 0.52 10.81 -20.30
C GLY A 69 -0.05 11.14 -18.93
N MET A 70 -0.12 10.16 -18.04
CA MET A 70 -0.65 10.34 -16.68
C MET A 70 0.24 11.21 -15.78
N ASN A 71 1.53 11.23 -16.05
CA ASN A 71 2.49 12.03 -15.26
C ASN A 71 2.57 13.48 -15.70
N SER A 72 1.87 13.86 -16.78
CA SER A 72 1.82 15.21 -17.29
C SER A 72 0.67 15.97 -16.62
N GLU A 73 0.95 17.13 -16.03
CA GLU A 73 -0.05 17.95 -15.35
C GLU A 73 -1.19 18.39 -16.27
N ALA A 74 -0.96 18.43 -17.56
CA ALA A 74 -1.91 18.95 -18.53
C ALA A 74 -2.89 17.89 -19.04
N THR A 75 -2.80 16.62 -18.62
CA THR A 75 -3.50 15.58 -19.35
C THR A 75 -4.48 14.81 -18.50
N ARG A 76 -5.74 15.18 -18.63
CA ARG A 76 -6.80 14.20 -18.49
C ARG A 76 -6.76 13.36 -19.76
N VAL A 77 -6.50 12.07 -19.64
CA VAL A 77 -6.64 11.15 -20.75
C VAL A 77 -8.13 11.08 -21.08
N PRO A 78 -8.59 11.52 -22.27
CA PRO A 78 -10.01 11.49 -22.58
C PRO A 78 -10.55 10.06 -22.56
N ILE A 79 -11.79 9.91 -22.11
CA ILE A 79 -12.48 8.62 -22.12
C ILE A 79 -12.44 8.07 -23.56
N GLY A 80 -11.96 6.84 -23.72
CA GLY A 80 -11.86 6.19 -25.02
C GLY A 80 -10.53 6.41 -25.74
N SER A 81 -9.67 7.34 -25.30
CA SER A 81 -8.38 7.57 -25.97
C SER A 81 -7.42 6.38 -25.77
N LEU A 82 -7.66 5.54 -24.79
CA LEU A 82 -6.90 4.31 -24.56
C LEU A 82 -7.55 3.09 -25.22
N GLY A 83 -8.64 3.27 -25.96
CA GLY A 83 -9.33 2.16 -26.61
C GLY A 83 -8.45 1.37 -27.59
N PHE A 84 -7.51 2.05 -28.26
CA PHE A 84 -6.57 1.39 -29.15
C PHE A 84 -5.55 0.53 -28.40
N MET A 85 -5.45 0.70 -27.08
CA MET A 85 -4.57 -0.07 -26.22
C MET A 85 -5.28 -1.25 -25.57
N SER A 86 -6.47 -1.62 -26.07
CA SER A 86 -7.21 -2.77 -25.55
C SER A 86 -6.34 -4.01 -25.56
N LEU A 87 -6.25 -4.67 -24.42
CA LEU A 87 -5.45 -5.87 -24.27
C LEU A 87 -6.35 -7.09 -24.37
N THR A 88 -5.89 -8.11 -25.09
CA THR A 88 -6.48 -9.43 -25.02
C THR A 88 -6.13 -10.05 -23.67
N THR A 89 -6.81 -11.13 -23.30
CA THR A 89 -6.47 -11.88 -22.08
C THR A 89 -5.02 -12.34 -22.09
N GLU A 90 -4.53 -12.75 -23.27
CA GLU A 90 -3.14 -13.20 -23.41
C GLU A 90 -2.15 -12.06 -23.25
N ASP A 91 -2.45 -10.90 -23.81
CA ASP A 91 -1.62 -9.70 -23.64
C ASP A 91 -1.54 -9.29 -22.16
N PHE A 92 -2.66 -9.37 -21.44
CA PHE A 92 -2.71 -9.05 -20.03
C PHE A 92 -1.84 -10.03 -19.24
N LYS A 93 -1.95 -11.33 -19.54
CA LYS A 93 -1.10 -12.34 -18.88
C LYS A 93 0.37 -12.09 -19.16
N SER A 94 0.73 -11.72 -20.39
CA SER A 94 2.10 -11.40 -20.74
C SER A 94 2.62 -10.21 -19.95
N GLN A 95 1.80 -9.18 -19.75
CA GLN A 95 2.17 -8.03 -18.93
C GLN A 95 2.35 -8.42 -17.47
N LEU A 96 1.48 -9.26 -16.94
CA LEU A 96 1.64 -9.77 -15.57
C LEU A 96 2.97 -10.53 -15.41
N GLU A 97 3.35 -11.31 -16.42
CA GLU A 97 4.62 -12.06 -16.38
C GLU A 97 5.83 -11.12 -16.31
N THR A 98 5.77 -9.94 -16.92
CA THR A 98 6.89 -8.99 -16.83
C THR A 98 7.10 -8.48 -15.41
N LEU A 99 6.07 -8.53 -14.57
CA LEU A 99 6.15 -8.05 -13.19
C LEU A 99 6.98 -8.96 -12.30
N LYS A 100 7.29 -10.19 -12.72
CA LYS A 100 8.16 -11.07 -11.96
C LYS A 100 9.60 -10.56 -11.86
N ASP A 101 10.02 -9.74 -12.84
CA ASP A 101 11.36 -9.17 -12.90
C ASP A 101 11.43 -7.79 -12.22
N GLU A 102 10.29 -7.25 -11.80
CA GLU A 102 10.20 -5.99 -11.07
C GLU A 102 10.13 -6.27 -9.57
N THR A 103 10.80 -5.42 -8.77
CA THR A 103 10.78 -5.56 -7.31
C THR A 103 9.94 -4.48 -6.65
N VAL A 104 9.47 -4.80 -5.45
CA VAL A 104 8.78 -3.82 -4.60
C VAL A 104 9.70 -2.63 -4.31
N ARG A 105 11.00 -2.88 -4.07
CA ARG A 105 11.99 -1.82 -3.79
C ARG A 105 11.98 -0.73 -4.85
N ASP A 106 11.95 -1.11 -6.12
CA ASP A 106 12.04 -0.17 -7.22
C ASP A 106 10.72 0.57 -7.49
N ASN A 107 9.63 0.09 -6.93
CA ASN A 107 8.30 0.58 -7.26
C ASN A 107 7.47 1.05 -6.05
N MET A 108 7.99 0.87 -4.83
CA MET A 108 7.24 1.27 -3.64
C MET A 108 7.14 2.78 -3.50
N SER A 109 6.08 3.23 -2.82
CA SER A 109 5.86 4.65 -2.58
C SER A 109 6.77 5.16 -1.47
N SER A 110 7.23 6.40 -1.65
CA SER A 110 7.91 7.13 -0.59
C SER A 110 6.95 7.31 0.59
N PRO A 111 7.45 7.26 1.84
CA PRO A 111 6.59 7.42 3.03
C PRO A 111 6.06 8.83 3.26
N VAL A 112 6.31 9.80 2.38
CA VAL A 112 5.99 11.21 2.61
C VAL A 112 4.50 11.46 2.85
N ASN A 113 3.62 10.74 2.17
CA ASN A 113 2.17 10.94 2.27
C ASN A 113 1.48 9.85 3.08
N ILE A 114 2.23 9.08 3.84
CA ILE A 114 1.70 8.00 4.68
C ILE A 114 1.85 8.42 6.13
N PRO A 115 0.76 8.51 6.92
CA PRO A 115 0.90 8.87 8.33
C PRO A 115 1.59 7.75 9.09
N VAL A 116 2.66 8.09 9.80
CA VAL A 116 3.44 7.16 10.61
C VAL A 116 3.50 7.70 12.03
N VAL A 117 3.09 6.89 13.00
CA VAL A 117 3.06 7.30 14.41
C VAL A 117 3.55 6.17 15.30
N ALA A 118 3.86 6.52 16.56
CA ALA A 118 4.20 5.51 17.57
C ALA A 118 2.97 4.69 17.95
N PRO A 119 3.16 3.42 18.36
CA PRO A 119 2.02 2.58 18.79
C PRO A 119 1.24 3.18 19.97
N SER A 120 1.89 3.95 20.83
CA SER A 120 1.28 4.60 21.99
C SER A 120 0.48 5.86 21.67
N THR A 121 0.43 6.26 20.39
CA THR A 121 -0.31 7.45 19.98
C THR A 121 -1.79 7.28 20.33
N PRO A 122 -2.44 8.31 20.94
CA PRO A 122 -3.85 8.23 21.27
C PRO A 122 -4.72 7.97 20.04
N ILE A 123 -5.80 7.21 20.24
CA ILE A 123 -6.68 6.79 19.15
C ILE A 123 -7.26 7.99 18.38
N MET A 124 -7.58 9.09 19.08
CA MET A 124 -8.17 10.27 18.42
C MET A 124 -7.22 10.89 17.41
N GLU A 125 -5.92 10.88 17.68
CA GLU A 125 -4.93 11.35 16.72
C GLU A 125 -4.85 10.41 15.52
N GLY A 126 -4.93 9.10 15.74
CA GLY A 126 -4.99 8.12 14.66
C GLY A 126 -6.20 8.31 13.76
N ILE A 127 -7.37 8.53 14.36
CA ILE A 127 -8.60 8.81 13.61
C ILE A 127 -8.45 10.07 12.76
N PHE A 128 -7.89 11.14 13.35
CA PHE A 128 -7.67 12.40 12.64
C PHE A 128 -6.73 12.18 11.44
N LEU A 129 -5.65 11.45 11.63
CA LEU A 129 -4.68 11.17 10.57
C LEU A 129 -5.30 10.33 9.46
N TYR A 130 -6.07 9.33 9.83
CA TYR A 130 -6.78 8.52 8.83
C TYR A 130 -7.73 9.38 7.99
N TYR A 131 -8.46 10.24 8.65
CA TYR A 131 -9.40 11.15 7.96
C TYR A 131 -8.65 12.12 7.05
N LYS A 132 -7.54 12.70 7.54
CA LYS A 132 -6.77 13.69 6.78
C LYS A 132 -6.12 13.08 5.53
N TYR A 133 -5.47 11.93 5.67
CA TYR A 133 -4.69 11.31 4.59
C TYR A 133 -5.47 10.29 3.78
N LYS A 134 -6.62 9.83 4.28
CA LYS A 134 -7.43 8.79 3.63
C LYS A 134 -6.63 7.51 3.36
N ARG A 135 -5.68 7.21 4.24
CA ARG A 135 -4.79 6.06 4.14
C ARG A 135 -4.63 5.40 5.49
N HIS A 136 -4.20 4.15 5.48
CA HIS A 136 -3.86 3.44 6.71
C HIS A 136 -2.82 4.24 7.49
N VAL A 137 -2.94 4.23 8.82
CA VAL A 137 -1.93 4.80 9.71
C VAL A 137 -0.94 3.69 10.04
N VAL A 138 0.35 3.95 9.81
CA VAL A 138 1.40 2.98 10.05
C VAL A 138 1.97 3.21 11.45
N LEU A 139 2.09 2.13 12.22
CA LEU A 139 2.64 2.17 13.57
C LEU A 139 4.08 1.67 13.54
N VAL A 140 5.00 2.52 13.99
CA VAL A 140 6.42 2.24 13.99
C VAL A 140 6.99 2.57 15.38
N ASP A 141 7.81 1.67 15.90
CA ASP A 141 8.52 1.92 17.14
C ASP A 141 9.48 3.10 16.94
N PRO A 142 9.35 4.21 17.68
CA PRO A 142 10.18 5.39 17.46
C PRO A 142 11.65 5.17 17.85
N ASP A 143 11.95 4.18 18.67
CA ASP A 143 13.33 3.92 19.12
C ASP A 143 14.10 3.03 18.14
N THR A 144 13.43 2.08 17.52
CA THR A 144 14.08 1.09 16.64
C THR A 144 13.74 1.25 15.17
N GLY A 145 12.67 1.96 14.84
CA GLY A 145 12.17 2.05 13.48
C GLY A 145 11.42 0.81 13.01
N ARG A 146 11.20 -0.16 13.91
CA ARG A 146 10.54 -1.42 13.54
C ARG A 146 9.06 -1.22 13.34
N PHE A 147 8.54 -1.90 12.32
CA PHE A 147 7.12 -1.91 12.01
C PHE A 147 6.36 -2.68 13.08
N VAL A 148 5.28 -2.09 13.59
CA VAL A 148 4.42 -2.71 14.61
C VAL A 148 3.10 -3.19 14.00
N GLY A 149 2.45 -2.37 13.20
CA GLY A 149 1.18 -2.71 12.59
C GLY A 149 0.57 -1.54 11.86
N THR A 150 -0.67 -1.71 11.41
CA THR A 150 -1.42 -0.65 10.74
C THR A 150 -2.78 -0.46 11.38
N VAL A 151 -3.29 0.75 11.28
CA VAL A 151 -4.66 1.08 11.67
C VAL A 151 -5.44 1.37 10.39
N SER A 152 -6.48 0.59 10.15
CA SER A 152 -7.38 0.76 9.01
C SER A 152 -8.75 1.22 9.49
N SER A 153 -9.61 1.64 8.56
CA SER A 153 -10.99 1.95 8.93
C SER A 153 -11.68 0.74 9.55
N ASN A 154 -11.46 -0.44 8.99
CA ASN A 154 -12.07 -1.67 9.53
C ASN A 154 -11.54 -1.99 10.92
N SER A 155 -10.23 -1.87 11.15
CA SER A 155 -9.68 -2.16 12.48
C SER A 155 -10.17 -1.17 13.53
N LEU A 156 -10.34 0.11 13.16
CA LEU A 156 -10.92 1.11 14.03
C LEU A 156 -12.35 0.76 14.41
N LEU A 157 -13.19 0.43 13.41
CA LEU A 157 -14.59 0.12 13.65
C LEU A 157 -14.75 -1.16 14.47
N ASP A 158 -13.95 -2.18 14.18
CA ASP A 158 -14.06 -3.48 14.83
C ASP A 158 -13.58 -3.44 16.28
N ASN A 159 -12.58 -2.63 16.61
CA ASN A 159 -11.94 -2.65 17.92
C ASN A 159 -12.31 -1.47 18.82
N ALA A 160 -12.65 -0.32 18.25
CA ALA A 160 -12.99 0.86 19.03
C ALA A 160 -14.44 0.83 19.53
N LEU A 161 -15.33 0.18 18.80
CA LEU A 161 -16.76 0.15 19.10
C LEU A 161 -17.23 -1.21 19.62
N GLY A 162 -16.37 -2.17 19.58
CA GLY A 162 -16.65 -3.51 20.05
C GLY A 162 -16.25 -3.71 21.48
#